data_b4a209528a2fcfecea90fb8365a228c1
#
_entry.id   b4a209528a2fcfecea90fb8365a228c1
#
_cell.length_a   1.000
_cell.length_b   1.000
_cell.length_c   1.000
_cell.angle_alpha   90.00
_cell.angle_beta   90.00
_cell.angle_gamma   90.00
#
_symmetry.space_group_name_H-M   'P 1'
#
loop_
_entity.id
_entity.type
_entity.pdbx_description
1 polymer ?
#
loop_
_entity_poly.entity_id
_entity_poly.type
_entity_poly.pdbx_seq_one_letter_code
_entity_poly.pdbx_strand_id
1 'polypeptide(L)'
;MKKDKKDIKKVVLAYSGGLDTSIIIPWLKENYNNCEVVAVSGDVGQGTELDGLEEKAIKTGASKLYVLDLKKDYVENYIWPCLKADAKYEDYLLGTSHARPCIAAALAEIAKKENADAICHRSEERRVGKECRSRWSPYH
;
A
#
# COMPACT_ATOMS: atom_id res chain seq x y z
N MET A 1 20.73 -2.41 -7.13
CA MET A 1 20.92 -3.88 -7.14
C MET A 1 19.58 -4.55 -6.88
N LYS A 2 19.10 -5.39 -7.79
CA LYS A 2 17.93 -6.24 -7.50
C LYS A 2 18.38 -7.30 -6.50
N LYS A 3 17.79 -7.31 -5.30
CA LYS A 3 17.98 -8.42 -4.35
C LYS A 3 17.36 -9.68 -4.95
N ASP A 4 18.05 -10.80 -4.84
CA ASP A 4 17.48 -12.09 -5.22
C ASP A 4 16.29 -12.43 -4.31
N LYS A 5 15.33 -13.21 -4.82
CA LYS A 5 14.14 -13.63 -4.03
C LYS A 5 14.51 -14.30 -2.70
N LYS A 6 15.68 -14.92 -2.63
CA LYS A 6 16.22 -15.59 -1.42
C LYS A 6 16.71 -14.61 -0.35
N ASP A 7 17.02 -13.38 -0.72
CA ASP A 7 17.57 -12.36 0.20
C ASP A 7 16.50 -11.53 0.87
N ILE A 8 15.23 -11.68 0.46
CA ILE A 8 14.11 -10.95 1.02
C ILE A 8 13.60 -11.69 2.26
N LYS A 9 13.82 -11.09 3.42
CA LYS A 9 13.44 -11.64 4.74
C LYS A 9 12.21 -10.97 5.33
N LYS A 10 12.01 -9.70 5.04
CA LYS A 10 10.89 -8.90 5.58
C LYS A 10 10.26 -8.05 4.49
N VAL A 11 8.94 -8.14 4.38
CA VAL A 11 8.13 -7.40 3.41
C VAL A 11 7.07 -6.59 4.14
N VAL A 12 6.93 -5.31 3.79
CA VAL A 12 5.79 -4.48 4.20
C VAL A 12 4.72 -4.56 3.14
N LEU A 13 3.52 -4.96 3.52
CA LEU A 13 2.37 -5.14 2.63
C LEU A 13 1.32 -4.06 2.86
N ALA A 14 0.93 -3.35 1.81
CA ALA A 14 -0.28 -2.52 1.82
C ALA A 14 -1.51 -3.43 1.94
N TYR A 15 -2.16 -3.39 3.11
CA TYR A 15 -3.23 -4.31 3.47
C TYR A 15 -4.57 -3.59 3.62
N SER A 16 -5.55 -4.00 2.84
CA SER A 16 -6.91 -3.45 2.90
C SER A 16 -7.93 -4.37 3.60
N GLY A 17 -7.52 -5.57 3.96
CA GLY A 17 -8.42 -6.58 4.52
C GLY A 17 -9.31 -7.29 3.47
N GLY A 18 -9.22 -6.91 2.21
CA GLY A 18 -9.91 -7.59 1.12
C GLY A 18 -9.32 -8.97 0.81
N LEU A 19 -10.05 -9.75 0.02
CA LEU A 19 -9.65 -11.10 -0.36
C LEU A 19 -8.26 -11.14 -1.00
N ASP A 20 -8.01 -10.24 -1.94
CA ASP A 20 -6.76 -10.23 -2.71
C ASP A 20 -5.54 -9.93 -1.84
N THR A 21 -5.64 -8.94 -0.95
CA THR A 21 -4.53 -8.62 -0.03
C THR A 21 -4.30 -9.73 0.99
N SER A 22 -5.35 -10.46 1.35
CA SER A 22 -5.24 -11.62 2.25
C SER A 22 -4.54 -12.80 1.56
N ILE A 23 -4.78 -13.04 0.27
CA ILE A 23 -4.12 -14.10 -0.50
C ILE A 23 -2.62 -13.78 -0.73
N ILE A 24 -2.27 -12.50 -0.83
CA ILE A 24 -0.88 -12.08 -1.03
C ILE A 24 0.02 -12.51 0.13
N ILE A 25 -0.48 -12.53 1.36
CA ILE A 25 0.33 -12.90 2.55
C ILE A 25 0.89 -14.34 2.43
N PRO A 26 0.08 -15.40 2.29
CA PRO A 26 0.60 -16.74 2.10
C PRO A 26 1.44 -16.86 0.83
N TRP A 27 1.04 -16.21 -0.26
CA TRP A 27 1.80 -16.22 -1.51
C TRP A 27 3.21 -15.66 -1.33
N LEU A 28 3.38 -14.55 -0.59
CA LEU A 28 4.70 -13.99 -0.28
C LEU A 28 5.54 -14.97 0.52
N LYS A 29 4.97 -15.64 1.51
CA LYS A 29 5.68 -16.63 2.32
C LYS A 29 6.16 -17.84 1.50
N GLU A 30 5.31 -18.34 0.63
CA GLU A 30 5.65 -19.47 -0.25
C GLU A 30 6.75 -19.11 -1.25
N ASN A 31 6.72 -17.90 -1.82
CA ASN A 31 7.63 -17.51 -2.90
C ASN A 31 8.94 -16.85 -2.44
N TYR A 32 8.99 -16.36 -1.19
CA TYR A 32 10.14 -15.65 -0.63
C TYR A 32 10.68 -16.27 0.65
N ASN A 33 10.81 -17.60 0.65
CA ASN A 33 11.45 -18.35 1.71
C ASN A 33 10.88 -18.05 3.11
N ASN A 34 9.57 -18.08 3.25
CA ASN A 34 8.84 -17.82 4.49
C ASN A 34 9.16 -16.44 5.09
N CYS A 35 9.24 -15.41 4.25
CA CYS A 35 9.54 -14.04 4.69
C CYS A 35 8.54 -13.55 5.74
N GLU A 36 9.01 -12.66 6.60
CA GLU A 36 8.14 -11.95 7.55
C GLU A 36 7.28 -10.92 6.78
N VAL A 37 5.98 -10.94 6.99
CA VAL A 37 5.05 -9.99 6.38
C VAL A 37 4.48 -9.07 7.44
N VAL A 38 4.78 -7.77 7.31
CA VAL A 38 4.22 -6.70 8.12
C VAL A 38 3.11 -6.03 7.34
N ALA A 39 1.88 -6.19 7.79
CA ALA A 39 0.74 -5.56 7.15
C ALA A 39 0.59 -4.10 7.61
N VAL A 40 0.23 -3.21 6.68
CA VAL A 40 -0.01 -1.79 6.96
C VAL A 40 -1.29 -1.34 6.29
N SER A 41 -2.19 -0.79 7.06
CA SER A 41 -3.42 -0.14 6.59
C SER A 41 -3.42 1.34 6.95
N GLY A 42 -3.80 2.20 6.01
CA GLY A 42 -3.95 3.63 6.22
C GLY A 42 -5.40 4.01 6.40
N ASP A 43 -5.73 4.66 7.52
CA ASP A 43 -7.03 5.26 7.73
C ASP A 43 -7.04 6.68 7.13
N VAL A 44 -7.76 6.82 6.04
CA VAL A 44 -8.00 8.10 5.36
C VAL A 44 -9.47 8.55 5.48
N GLY A 45 -10.22 7.92 6.40
CA GLY A 45 -11.62 8.24 6.67
C GLY A 45 -12.63 7.18 6.18
N GLN A 46 -12.21 5.94 5.92
CA GLN A 46 -13.07 4.86 5.45
C GLN A 46 -13.93 4.20 6.55
N GLY A 47 -13.87 4.70 7.78
CA GLY A 47 -14.76 4.30 8.87
C GLY A 47 -14.59 2.86 9.32
N THR A 48 -15.69 2.10 9.36
CA THR A 48 -15.75 0.73 9.92
C THR A 48 -15.01 -0.35 9.13
N GLU A 49 -14.48 -0.02 7.95
CA GLU A 49 -13.71 -0.98 7.14
C GLU A 49 -12.44 -1.46 7.84
N LEU A 50 -12.01 -0.75 8.88
CA LEU A 50 -10.81 -1.08 9.67
C LEU A 50 -11.09 -2.05 10.83
N ASP A 51 -12.36 -2.30 11.15
CA ASP A 51 -12.74 -3.16 12.26
C ASP A 51 -12.37 -4.63 11.96
N GLY A 52 -11.71 -5.26 12.92
CA GLY A 52 -11.30 -6.67 12.81
C GLY A 52 -10.13 -6.95 11.84
N LEU A 53 -9.53 -5.93 11.26
CA LEU A 53 -8.40 -6.10 10.34
C LEU A 53 -7.21 -6.79 10.98
N GLU A 54 -6.92 -6.51 12.25
CA GLU A 54 -5.76 -7.08 12.94
C GLU A 54 -5.89 -8.58 13.09
N GLU A 55 -7.04 -9.06 13.58
CA GLU A 55 -7.29 -10.51 13.69
C GLU A 55 -7.20 -11.19 12.33
N LYS A 56 -7.76 -10.57 11.30
CA LYS A 56 -7.76 -11.11 9.95
C LYS A 56 -6.34 -11.18 9.38
N ALA A 57 -5.53 -10.14 9.55
CA ALA A 57 -4.15 -10.11 9.09
C ALA A 57 -3.31 -11.20 9.78
N ILE A 58 -3.41 -11.32 11.11
CA ILE A 58 -2.69 -12.33 11.88
C ILE A 58 -3.11 -13.74 11.51
N LYS A 59 -4.43 -14.00 11.40
CA LYS A 59 -4.96 -15.31 10.96
C LYS A 59 -4.48 -15.71 9.56
N THR A 60 -4.24 -14.73 8.70
CA THR A 60 -3.76 -14.96 7.34
C THR A 60 -2.24 -15.20 7.29
N GLY A 61 -1.52 -14.85 8.36
CA GLY A 61 -0.09 -15.12 8.51
C GLY A 61 0.81 -13.90 8.57
N ALA A 62 0.25 -12.69 8.69
CA ALA A 62 1.04 -11.51 8.98
C ALA A 62 1.64 -11.57 10.38
N SER A 63 2.85 -11.05 10.57
CA SER A 63 3.49 -10.99 11.90
C SER A 63 2.88 -9.89 12.76
N LYS A 64 2.45 -8.79 12.16
CA LYS A 64 1.76 -7.67 12.80
C LYS A 64 1.03 -6.82 11.79
N LEU A 65 0.10 -5.99 12.30
CA LEU A 65 -0.60 -4.98 11.53
C LEU A 65 -0.33 -3.59 12.13
N TYR A 66 -0.03 -2.64 11.28
CA TYR A 66 -0.09 -1.22 11.58
C TYR A 66 -1.36 -0.63 10.99
N VAL A 67 -2.17 0.03 11.82
CA VAL A 67 -3.27 0.90 11.35
C VAL A 67 -2.84 2.33 11.61
N LEU A 68 -2.59 3.09 10.54
CA LEU A 68 -2.09 4.45 10.62
C LEU A 68 -3.22 5.45 10.42
N ASP A 69 -3.44 6.34 11.38
CA ASP A 69 -4.36 7.47 11.21
C ASP A 69 -3.72 8.53 10.29
N LEU A 70 -4.13 8.54 9.05
CA LEU A 70 -3.63 9.47 8.02
C LEU A 70 -4.65 10.58 7.70
N LYS A 71 -5.78 10.65 8.39
CA LYS A 71 -6.87 11.59 8.08
C LYS A 71 -6.42 13.04 8.03
N LYS A 72 -5.67 13.47 9.03
CA LYS A 72 -5.17 14.85 9.09
C LYS A 72 -4.19 15.14 7.97
N ASP A 73 -3.19 14.28 7.77
CA ASP A 73 -2.18 14.42 6.72
C ASP A 73 -2.84 14.40 5.33
N TYR A 74 -3.78 13.48 5.12
CA TYR A 74 -4.53 13.37 3.88
C TYR A 74 -5.31 14.64 3.55
N VAL A 75 -6.01 15.22 4.53
CA VAL A 75 -6.78 16.47 4.33
C VAL A 75 -5.86 17.65 4.08
N GLU A 76 -4.87 17.86 4.92
CA GLU A 76 -4.03 19.07 4.89
C GLU A 76 -3.06 19.10 3.70
N ASN A 77 -2.44 17.97 3.37
CA ASN A 77 -1.35 17.90 2.41
C ASN A 77 -1.75 17.37 1.03
N TYR A 78 -2.93 16.76 0.90
CA TYR A 78 -3.40 16.19 -0.37
C TYR A 78 -4.74 16.79 -0.82
N ILE A 79 -5.77 16.77 0.01
CA ILE A 79 -7.10 17.28 -0.38
C ILE A 79 -7.08 18.79 -0.53
N TRP A 80 -6.65 19.53 0.50
CA TRP A 80 -6.64 21.00 0.46
C TRP A 80 -5.86 21.60 -0.71
N PRO A 81 -4.63 21.16 -1.00
CA PRO A 81 -3.89 21.67 -2.16
C PRO A 81 -4.62 21.43 -3.48
N CYS A 82 -5.25 20.26 -3.65
CA CYS A 82 -6.00 19.93 -4.86
C CYS A 82 -7.28 20.76 -4.99
N LEU A 83 -8.00 21.02 -3.88
CA LEU A 83 -9.17 21.91 -3.89
C LEU A 83 -8.78 23.35 -4.22
N LYS A 84 -7.69 23.86 -3.65
CA LYS A 84 -7.19 25.20 -3.96
C LYS A 84 -6.77 25.36 -5.41
N ALA A 85 -6.29 24.29 -6.02
CA ALA A 85 -5.88 24.24 -7.43
C ALA A 85 -7.05 23.95 -8.38
N ASP A 86 -8.29 23.79 -7.88
CA ASP A 86 -9.44 23.30 -8.66
C ASP A 86 -9.10 22.03 -9.47
N ALA A 87 -8.28 21.15 -8.88
CA ALA A 87 -7.82 19.94 -9.53
C ALA A 87 -8.92 18.88 -9.56
N LYS A 88 -9.40 18.61 -10.75
CA LYS A 88 -10.43 17.58 -11.03
C LYS A 88 -10.22 16.99 -12.41
N TYR A 89 -10.78 15.83 -12.63
CA TYR A 89 -10.87 15.23 -13.95
C TYR A 89 -12.34 15.05 -14.30
N GLU A 90 -12.84 15.90 -15.19
CA GLU A 90 -14.28 16.03 -15.45
C GLU A 90 -15.04 16.33 -14.13
N ASP A 91 -15.96 15.45 -13.73
CA ASP A 91 -16.70 15.57 -12.46
C ASP A 91 -16.05 14.78 -11.30
N TYR A 92 -14.90 14.14 -11.55
CA TYR A 92 -14.20 13.34 -10.56
C TYR A 92 -13.20 14.18 -9.75
N LEU A 93 -13.42 14.25 -8.43
CA LEU A 93 -12.62 15.05 -7.49
C LEU A 93 -11.29 14.37 -7.09
N LEU A 94 -10.84 13.37 -7.82
CA LEU A 94 -9.53 12.71 -7.67
C LEU A 94 -9.26 12.05 -6.29
N GLY A 95 -10.29 11.67 -5.54
CA GLY A 95 -10.16 11.14 -4.17
C GLY A 95 -9.18 9.96 -4.08
N THR A 96 -9.35 8.95 -4.91
CA THR A 96 -8.44 7.79 -4.95
C THR A 96 -7.03 8.18 -5.42
N SER A 97 -6.91 9.16 -6.30
CA SER A 97 -5.62 9.63 -6.82
C SER A 97 -4.79 10.32 -5.75
N HIS A 98 -5.43 11.02 -4.81
CA HIS A 98 -4.73 11.67 -3.69
C HIS A 98 -4.41 10.68 -2.55
N ALA A 99 -5.32 9.74 -2.26
CA ALA A 99 -5.16 8.80 -1.17
C ALA A 99 -3.97 7.85 -1.38
N ARG A 100 -3.76 7.39 -2.60
CA ARG A 100 -2.68 6.45 -2.92
C ARG A 100 -1.28 6.98 -2.59
N PRO A 101 -0.86 8.19 -2.99
CA PRO A 101 0.45 8.71 -2.60
C PRO A 101 0.57 8.95 -1.09
N CYS A 102 -0.49 9.36 -0.40
CA CYS A 102 -0.50 9.50 1.05
C CYS A 102 -0.20 8.15 1.74
N ILE A 103 -0.91 7.10 1.35
CA ILE A 103 -0.70 5.75 1.87
C ILE A 103 0.69 5.23 1.49
N ALA A 104 1.16 5.49 0.26
CA ALA A 104 2.49 5.05 -0.18
C ALA A 104 3.62 5.70 0.63
N ALA A 105 3.51 6.98 0.99
CA ALA A 105 4.46 7.66 1.85
C ALA A 105 4.51 7.02 3.24
N ALA A 106 3.35 6.74 3.83
CA ALA A 106 3.25 6.07 5.12
C ALA A 106 3.83 4.64 5.10
N LEU A 107 3.59 3.89 4.02
CA LEU A 107 4.21 2.56 3.80
C LEU A 107 5.73 2.64 3.76
N ALA A 108 6.28 3.65 3.07
CA ALA A 108 7.73 3.84 2.99
C ALA A 108 8.34 4.16 4.35
N GLU A 109 7.67 4.93 5.18
CA GLU A 109 8.11 5.22 6.55
C GLU A 109 8.11 3.97 7.43
N ILE A 110 7.05 3.17 7.38
CA ILE A 110 7.00 1.90 8.11
C ILE A 110 8.06 0.92 7.60
N ALA A 111 8.29 0.85 6.30
CA ALA A 111 9.32 0.00 5.73
C ALA A 111 10.73 0.38 6.24
N LYS A 112 11.02 1.67 6.37
CA LYS A 112 12.26 2.14 6.98
C LYS A 112 12.33 1.78 8.46
N LYS A 113 11.27 2.04 9.23
CA LYS A 113 11.19 1.72 10.66
C LYS A 113 11.38 0.23 10.93
N GLU A 114 10.79 -0.62 10.13
CA GLU A 114 10.86 -2.07 10.24
C GLU A 114 12.13 -2.66 9.61
N ASN A 115 12.95 -1.84 8.97
CA ASN A 115 14.12 -2.28 8.20
C ASN A 115 13.75 -3.36 7.17
N ALA A 116 12.64 -3.15 6.46
CA ALA A 116 12.11 -4.11 5.49
C ALA A 116 12.92 -4.13 4.21
N ASP A 117 12.98 -5.30 3.59
CA ASP A 117 13.72 -5.51 2.33
C ASP A 117 12.92 -5.08 1.11
N ALA A 118 11.59 -5.13 1.21
CA ALA A 118 10.70 -4.81 0.11
C ALA A 118 9.34 -4.28 0.60
N ILE A 119 8.66 -3.56 -0.28
CA ILE A 119 7.27 -3.15 -0.13
C ILE A 119 6.44 -3.88 -1.18
N CYS A 120 5.34 -4.47 -0.75
CA CYS A 120 4.37 -5.10 -1.62
C CYS A 120 3.07 -4.29 -1.60
N HIS A 121 2.52 -4.02 -2.76
CA HIS A 121 1.21 -3.40 -2.91
C HIS A 121 0.42 -4.10 -4.00
N ARG A 122 -0.90 -4.10 -3.85
CA ARG A 122 -1.80 -4.60 -4.87
C ARG A 122 -1.92 -3.56 -5.99
N SER A 123 -1.15 -3.70 -7.03
CA SER A 123 -1.28 -2.90 -8.24
C SER A 123 -1.36 -3.83 -9.44
N GLU A 124 -2.39 -4.65 -9.46
CA GLU A 124 -2.65 -5.61 -10.53
C GLU A 124 -3.30 -4.99 -11.76
N GLU A 125 -3.80 -3.77 -11.63
CA GLU A 125 -4.55 -3.11 -12.69
C GLU A 125 -3.67 -2.90 -13.92
N ARG A 126 -3.87 -3.72 -14.90
CA ARG A 126 -3.37 -3.53 -16.26
C ARG A 126 -4.25 -2.50 -16.99
N ARG A 127 -4.29 -1.31 -16.47
CA ARG A 127 -4.89 -0.19 -17.18
C ARG A 127 -3.91 0.34 -18.20
N VAL A 128 -4.44 0.84 -19.33
CA VAL A 128 -3.63 1.44 -20.40
C VAL A 128 -2.64 2.47 -19.88
N GLY A 129 -3.04 3.33 -18.95
CA GLY A 129 -2.17 4.32 -18.33
C GLY A 129 -1.01 3.74 -17.51
N LYS A 130 -1.18 2.55 -16.95
CA LYS A 130 -0.12 1.86 -16.23
C LYS A 130 0.90 1.23 -17.15
N GLU A 131 0.43 0.67 -18.24
CA GLU A 131 1.32 0.15 -19.29
C GLU A 131 2.15 1.27 -19.92
N CYS A 132 1.54 2.42 -20.18
CA CYS A 132 2.26 3.61 -20.65
C CYS A 132 3.31 4.06 -19.62
N ARG A 133 2.99 4.03 -18.33
CA ARG A 133 3.96 4.39 -17.29
C ARG A 133 5.12 3.41 -17.24
N SER A 134 4.88 2.12 -17.42
CA SER A 134 5.95 1.13 -17.46
C SER A 134 6.85 1.32 -18.68
N ARG A 135 6.30 1.72 -19.81
CA ARG A 135 7.07 2.06 -21.02
C ARG A 135 7.94 3.32 -20.87
N TRP A 136 7.54 4.22 -19.97
CA TRP A 136 8.29 5.45 -19.71
C TRP A 136 9.37 5.27 -18.65
N SER A 137 9.44 4.12 -18.07
CA SER A 137 10.53 3.81 -17.15
C SER A 137 11.85 3.76 -17.93
N PRO A 138 12.91 4.44 -17.49
CA PRO A 138 14.20 4.43 -18.15
C PRO A 138 14.88 3.06 -18.14
N TYR A 139 14.22 2.06 -17.56
CA TYR A 139 14.72 0.69 -17.46
C TYR A 139 13.98 -0.31 -18.37
N HIS A 140 13.23 0.21 -19.34
CA HIS A 140 12.61 -0.58 -20.41
C HIS A 140 13.39 -0.46 -21.69
#